data_e5744053967ef99d670d4c5be7660ce2
#
_entry.id   e5744053967ef99d670d4c5be7660ce2
#
_cell.length_a   1.000
_cell.length_b   1.000
_cell.length_c   1.000
_cell.angle_alpha   90.00
_cell.angle_beta   90.00
_cell.angle_gamma   90.00
#
_symmetry.space_group_name_H-M   'P 1'
#
loop_
_entity.id
_entity.type
_entity.pdbx_description
1 polymer ?
#
loop_
_entity_poly.entity_id
_entity_poly.type
_entity_poly.pdbx_seq_one_letter_code
_entity_poly.pdbx_strand_id
1 'polypeptide(L)'
;MGKFEDLIDKILKGRSDANIAFRDLCQLLRHLKFDERIRGSHHTFRKQGVEEKINIQRDGNKAKTYQVRQVRNVILKYHLEGDE
;
A
#
# COMPACT_ATOMS: atom_id res chain seq x y z
N MET A 1 10.50 14.54 -6.35
CA MET A 1 10.79 13.57 -5.65
C MET A 1 10.32 13.46 -4.27
N GLY A 2 9.21 13.09 -3.97
CA GLY A 2 8.72 12.86 -2.66
C GLY A 2 9.01 11.47 -2.20
N LYS A 3 8.90 11.29 -0.90
CA LYS A 3 9.03 9.98 -0.29
C LYS A 3 8.05 8.99 -0.88
N PHE A 4 6.82 9.42 -1.10
CA PHE A 4 5.79 8.51 -1.59
C PHE A 4 5.97 8.19 -3.07
N GLU A 5 6.50 9.13 -3.84
CA GLU A 5 6.78 8.85 -5.24
C GLU A 5 7.85 7.78 -5.38
N ASP A 6 8.87 7.85 -4.54
CA ASP A 6 9.93 6.85 -4.55
C ASP A 6 9.40 5.49 -4.13
N LEU A 7 8.53 5.47 -3.13
CA LEU A 7 7.95 4.23 -2.66
C LEU A 7 7.03 3.62 -3.72
N ILE A 8 6.21 4.43 -4.36
CA ILE A 8 5.35 3.94 -5.43
C ILE A 8 6.20 3.33 -6.55
N ASP A 9 7.26 4.02 -6.94
CA ASP A 9 8.14 3.52 -7.98
C ASP A 9 8.76 2.17 -7.59
N LYS A 10 9.19 2.05 -6.35
CA LYS A 10 9.76 0.81 -5.83
C LYS A 10 8.74 -0.32 -5.89
N ILE A 11 7.49 -0.03 -5.50
CA ILE A 11 6.42 -1.02 -5.53
C ILE A 11 6.11 -1.41 -6.97
N LEU A 12 6.03 -0.44 -7.87
CA LEU A 12 5.67 -0.72 -9.26
C LEU A 12 6.71 -1.55 -9.97
N LYS A 13 7.98 -1.37 -9.62
CA LYS A 13 9.04 -2.19 -10.23
C LYS A 13 8.99 -3.64 -9.81
N GLY A 14 8.42 -3.93 -8.65
CA GLY A 14 8.18 -5.29 -8.23
C GLY A 14 9.41 -6.08 -7.85
N ARG A 15 10.54 -5.41 -7.61
CA ARG A 15 11.78 -6.12 -7.29
C ARG A 15 12.11 -6.14 -5.81
N SER A 16 11.28 -5.49 -5.00
CA SER A 16 11.59 -5.33 -3.59
C SER A 16 10.39 -5.65 -2.72
N ASP A 17 9.53 -6.58 -3.16
CA ASP A 17 8.30 -6.88 -2.45
C ASP A 17 8.57 -7.34 -1.01
N ALA A 18 9.68 -7.99 -0.78
CA ALA A 18 10.02 -8.47 0.56
C ALA A 18 10.66 -7.39 1.43
N ASN A 19 10.89 -6.21 0.89
CA ASN A 19 11.60 -5.15 1.58
C ASN A 19 10.78 -3.86 1.69
N ILE A 20 9.48 -3.97 1.75
CA ILE A 20 8.59 -2.82 1.94
C ILE A 20 8.19 -2.80 3.42
N ALA A 21 8.55 -1.74 4.11
CA ALA A 21 8.21 -1.60 5.52
C ALA A 21 6.69 -1.48 5.68
N PHE A 22 6.15 -2.20 6.66
CA PHE A 22 4.72 -2.16 6.96
C PHE A 22 4.25 -0.72 7.17
N ARG A 23 5.01 0.02 7.97
CA ARG A 23 4.66 1.40 8.29
C ARG A 23 4.60 2.27 7.04
N ASP A 24 5.58 2.09 6.15
CA ASP A 24 5.63 2.89 4.92
C ASP A 24 4.45 2.58 4.02
N LEU A 25 4.07 1.31 3.92
CA LEU A 25 2.95 0.93 3.08
C LEU A 25 1.64 1.51 3.62
N CYS A 26 1.46 1.47 4.94
CA CYS A 26 0.28 2.08 5.54
C CYS A 26 0.23 3.58 5.30
N GLN A 27 1.37 4.26 5.43
CA GLN A 27 1.42 5.70 5.19
C GLN A 27 1.12 6.02 3.74
N LEU A 28 1.61 5.19 2.82
CA LEU A 28 1.33 5.40 1.41
C LEU A 28 -0.16 5.29 1.14
N LEU A 29 -0.83 4.29 1.70
CA LEU A 29 -2.25 4.12 1.47
C LEU A 29 -3.05 5.28 2.04
N ARG A 30 -2.65 5.83 3.18
CA ARG A 30 -3.28 7.04 3.70
C ARG A 30 -3.05 8.22 2.78
N HIS A 31 -1.84 8.33 2.24
CA HIS A 31 -1.51 9.40 1.30
C HIS A 31 -2.37 9.30 0.04
N LEU A 32 -2.68 8.09 -0.39
CA LEU A 32 -3.53 7.86 -1.55
C LEU A 32 -5.03 8.00 -1.23
N LYS A 33 -5.34 8.45 -0.01
CA LYS A 33 -6.71 8.78 0.42
C LYS A 33 -7.55 7.56 0.72
N PHE A 34 -6.92 6.47 1.12
CA PHE A 34 -7.65 5.32 1.64
C PHE A 34 -8.05 5.56 3.08
N ASP A 35 -9.23 5.09 3.44
CA ASP A 35 -9.68 5.09 4.82
C ASP A 35 -9.14 3.85 5.52
N GLU A 36 -8.57 4.03 6.70
CA GLU A 36 -7.97 2.94 7.44
C GLU A 36 -8.84 2.55 8.62
N ARG A 37 -9.02 1.25 8.81
CA ARG A 37 -9.70 0.71 9.97
C ARG A 37 -8.80 -0.34 10.58
N ILE A 38 -8.55 -0.23 11.88
CA ILE A 38 -7.61 -1.12 12.56
C ILE A 38 -8.38 -1.98 13.55
N ARG A 39 -8.19 -3.30 13.45
CA ARG A 39 -8.73 -4.25 14.40
C ARG A 39 -7.63 -5.22 14.78
N GLY A 40 -7.14 -5.14 16.01
CA GLY A 40 -6.02 -5.96 16.44
C GLY A 40 -4.83 -5.67 15.54
N SER A 41 -4.29 -6.70 14.90
CA SER A 41 -3.16 -6.55 14.01
C SER A 41 -3.56 -6.34 12.55
N HIS A 42 -4.87 -6.25 12.28
CA HIS A 42 -5.36 -6.09 10.91
C HIS A 42 -5.61 -4.63 10.59
N HIS A 43 -4.95 -4.15 9.56
CA HIS A 43 -5.15 -2.80 9.05
C HIS A 43 -5.86 -2.92 7.71
N THR A 44 -7.11 -2.49 7.67
CA THR A 44 -7.94 -2.59 6.48
C THR A 44 -8.09 -1.23 5.84
N PHE A 45 -7.86 -1.17 4.54
CA PHE A 45 -7.91 0.09 3.79
C PHE A 45 -8.96 0.00 2.69
N ARG A 46 -9.81 1.02 2.61
CA ARG A 46 -10.82 1.13 1.57
C ARG A 46 -10.83 2.54 1.01
N LYS A 47 -11.19 2.65 -0.26
CA LYS A 47 -11.25 3.94 -0.93
C LYS A 47 -12.46 3.97 -1.85
N GLN A 48 -13.17 5.09 -1.85
CA GLN A 48 -14.29 5.27 -2.74
C GLN A 48 -13.78 5.20 -4.18
N GLY A 49 -14.44 4.40 -5.01
CA GLY A 49 -14.01 4.21 -6.37
C GLY A 49 -13.08 3.04 -6.57
N VAL A 50 -12.63 2.42 -5.48
CA VAL A 50 -11.78 1.22 -5.53
C VAL A 50 -12.58 0.09 -4.91
N GLU A 51 -12.83 -0.95 -5.68
CA GLU A 51 -13.62 -2.08 -5.19
C GLU A 51 -12.90 -2.90 -4.15
N GLU A 52 -11.59 -3.02 -4.31
CA GLU A 52 -10.80 -3.91 -3.48
C GLU A 52 -10.65 -3.35 -2.07
N LYS A 53 -10.75 -4.24 -1.11
CA LYS A 53 -10.42 -3.95 0.27
C LYS A 53 -9.01 -4.46 0.51
N ILE A 54 -8.11 -3.59 0.91
CA ILE A 54 -6.73 -3.97 1.14
C ILE A 54 -6.54 -4.24 2.61
N ASN A 55 -6.06 -5.44 2.94
CA ASN A 55 -5.85 -5.86 4.32
C ASN A 55 -4.36 -6.09 4.52
N ILE A 56 -3.77 -5.33 5.43
CA ILE A 56 -2.33 -5.38 5.62
C ILE A 56 -2.01 -5.81 7.04
N GLN A 57 -1.11 -6.76 7.17
CA GLN A 57 -0.60 -7.23 8.45
C GLN A 57 0.90 -7.17 8.44
N ARG A 58 1.47 -7.03 9.64
CA ARG A 58 2.92 -7.03 9.78
C ARG A 58 3.49 -8.42 9.62
N ASP A 59 4.69 -8.45 9.09
CA ASP A 59 5.54 -9.61 9.10
C ASP A 59 6.88 -9.08 9.63
N GLY A 60 7.04 -9.07 10.93
CA GLY A 60 8.12 -8.33 11.56
C GLY A 60 7.90 -6.85 11.33
N ASN A 61 8.88 -6.16 10.74
CA ASN A 61 8.76 -4.76 10.39
C ASN A 61 8.23 -4.54 8.99
N LYS A 62 7.96 -5.61 8.26
CA LYS A 62 7.65 -5.52 6.85
C LYS A 62 6.21 -5.87 6.56
N ALA A 63 5.72 -5.42 5.42
CA ALA A 63 4.46 -5.91 4.88
C ALA A 63 4.70 -7.27 4.24
N LYS A 64 3.68 -8.10 4.21
CA LYS A 64 3.80 -9.39 3.54
C LYS A 64 3.84 -9.20 2.03
N THR A 65 4.60 -10.04 1.36
CA THR A 65 4.83 -9.85 -0.07
C THR A 65 3.55 -9.86 -0.89
N TYR A 66 2.61 -10.74 -0.55
CA TYR A 66 1.37 -10.79 -1.33
C TYR A 66 0.53 -9.53 -1.13
N GLN A 67 0.70 -8.87 0.00
CA GLN A 67 0.00 -7.61 0.24
C GLN A 67 0.62 -6.47 -0.58
N VAL A 68 1.94 -6.47 -0.69
CA VAL A 68 2.60 -5.51 -1.56
C VAL A 68 2.15 -5.70 -3.00
N ARG A 69 2.02 -6.95 -3.45
CA ARG A 69 1.53 -7.23 -4.80
C ARG A 69 0.10 -6.74 -4.98
N GLN A 70 -0.74 -6.92 -3.96
CA GLN A 70 -2.11 -6.42 -4.05
C GLN A 70 -2.14 -4.90 -4.21
N VAL A 71 -1.34 -4.20 -3.42
CA VAL A 71 -1.28 -2.74 -3.50
C VAL A 71 -0.79 -2.33 -4.90
N ARG A 72 0.22 -2.99 -5.43
CA ARG A 72 0.70 -2.69 -6.77
C ARG A 72 -0.40 -2.85 -7.80
N ASN A 73 -1.14 -3.95 -7.73
CA ASN A 73 -2.21 -4.20 -8.69
C ASN A 73 -3.30 -3.14 -8.61
N VAL A 74 -3.64 -2.70 -7.40
CA VAL A 74 -4.64 -1.66 -7.21
C VAL A 74 -4.13 -0.32 -7.76
N ILE A 75 -2.89 0.02 -7.48
CA ILE A 75 -2.31 1.26 -8.01
C ILE A 75 -2.37 1.26 -9.54
N LEU A 76 -2.02 0.14 -10.15
CA LEU A 76 -2.03 0.05 -11.62
C LEU A 76 -3.43 0.08 -12.17
N LYS A 77 -4.34 -0.66 -11.55
CA LYS A 77 -5.71 -0.76 -12.05
C LYS A 77 -6.44 0.57 -12.02
N TYR A 78 -6.24 1.34 -10.97
CA TYR A 78 -6.97 2.59 -10.77
C TYR A 78 -6.13 3.82 -11.03
N HIS A 79 -4.91 3.65 -11.50
CA HIS A 79 -4.00 4.76 -11.81
C HIS A 79 -3.78 5.68 -10.62
N LEU A 80 -3.52 5.11 -9.46
CA LEU A 80 -3.32 5.88 -8.24
C LEU A 80 -1.87 6.31 -8.17
N GLU A 81 -1.61 7.59 -8.36
CA GLU A 81 -0.23 8.04 -8.38
C GLU A 81 0.11 9.01 -7.27
N GLY A 82 -0.83 9.31 -6.44
CA GLY A 82 -0.52 9.93 -5.17
C GLY A 82 -0.22 11.40 -5.18
N ASP A 83 -0.29 12.05 -6.29
CA ASP A 83 0.12 13.41 -6.27
C ASP A 83 -0.97 14.37 -6.48
N GLU A 84 -2.08 14.01 -6.48
CA GLU A 84 -3.04 14.98 -6.57
C GLU A 84 -4.08 14.65 -6.19
#